data_0f75253252ede01d2620e4052c96843c
#
_entry.id   0f75253252ede01d2620e4052c96843c
#
_cell.length_a   1.000
_cell.length_b   1.000
_cell.length_c   1.000
_cell.angle_alpha   90.00
_cell.angle_beta   90.00
_cell.angle_gamma   90.00
#
_symmetry.space_group_name_H-M   'P 1'
#
loop_
_entity.id
_entity.type
_entity.pdbx_description
1 polymer ?
#
loop_
_entity_poly.entity_id
_entity_poly.type
_entity_poly.pdbx_seq_one_letter_code
_entity_poly.pdbx_strand_id
1 'polypeptide(L)'
;MRQRKTDYGTIILHWLFVAAFAVALVSGLRIAAETPERTWINLLDVVLPRASVWTLHMQAAVVLVAVALGYVVYLVRSGLVRRVKLDKVRLRGLFGRGQSRLGALIALMYWIFFVTMAMLLVSGGLLYFGLYSGYDVAMLHWVGTWVILAFVVLHVLTQYKSGGLSQLLRIFRPAPLPAPPPRLDAIELLGLLAEQSARRGQSESFDEPLPEAPSQPLQPRADARRERAPEADPAPRAGPGPARSRNPTLQANAFVAAAAAAITGASFIVATDQFAVDRLRVQRISATDVPTLDGDTSDRAWRGVRPFSLLTGEGGNFDGKGETRITVRAVHDGTFAYFLFTWEDSTRSLKHLPLVKEADGWHLLHSGFRIGDEHQYNEDKFSVLLTTSDATLAGDRTFHAGPPPVASAPATMSGRGLHFTADGYVDVWQWKATSGGASGWMDDAHIGPPLDPTPMQAANVVPYRGGFAPDPGTTNYKDNFSIEADTSGGAQRSRLIAPLRLPKLVAATTAAMGAVDLDANHGESDGARWFMTEQESVPYSADADARIPTGTVIPGVIVNGEFSGDRADIRCAARWASGYWALEVKRRLDSSSKFDVPIRTGVSMRLAAFDHSQIRHTRHVRPIRLEVE
;
A
#
# COMPACT_ATOMS: atom_id res chain seq x y z
N MET A 1 1.86 -48.49 -3.52
CA MET A 1 2.26 -47.27 -2.76
C MET A 1 1.04 -46.65 -2.09
N ARG A 2 1.02 -46.56 -0.74
CA ARG A 2 -0.07 -45.84 -0.04
C ARG A 2 -0.04 -44.39 -0.41
N GLN A 3 -1.12 -43.87 -1.01
CA GLN A 3 -1.23 -42.48 -1.38
C GLN A 3 -1.23 -41.61 -0.12
N ARG A 4 -0.32 -40.64 -0.05
CA ARG A 4 -0.27 -39.67 1.07
C ARG A 4 -1.47 -38.73 1.00
N LYS A 5 -2.16 -38.54 2.11
CA LYS A 5 -3.36 -37.70 2.25
C LYS A 5 -3.14 -36.57 3.26
N THR A 6 -3.96 -35.52 3.19
CA THR A 6 -3.93 -34.37 4.10
C THR A 6 -5.32 -34.19 4.73
N ASP A 7 -5.39 -33.75 5.99
CA ASP A 7 -6.65 -33.49 6.67
C ASP A 7 -7.40 -32.30 6.04
N TYR A 8 -8.73 -32.36 6.07
CA TYR A 8 -9.61 -31.35 5.46
C TYR A 8 -9.34 -29.93 5.96
N GLY A 9 -9.13 -29.76 7.27
CA GLY A 9 -8.90 -28.44 7.84
C GLY A 9 -7.61 -27.80 7.34
N THR A 10 -6.53 -28.56 7.24
CA THR A 10 -5.27 -28.09 6.63
C THR A 10 -5.47 -27.73 5.16
N ILE A 11 -6.25 -28.50 4.40
CA ILE A 11 -6.51 -28.21 2.97
C ILE A 11 -7.26 -26.90 2.82
N ILE A 12 -8.36 -26.72 3.55
CA ILE A 12 -9.21 -25.52 3.47
C ILE A 12 -8.42 -24.27 3.87
N LEU A 13 -7.77 -24.30 5.03
CA LEU A 13 -6.99 -23.17 5.52
C LEU A 13 -5.81 -22.83 4.59
N HIS A 14 -5.15 -23.85 4.04
CA HIS A 14 -4.07 -23.63 3.09
C HIS A 14 -4.54 -22.93 1.82
N TRP A 15 -5.63 -23.36 1.21
CA TRP A 15 -6.12 -22.75 -0.03
C TRP A 15 -6.77 -21.39 0.19
N LEU A 16 -7.42 -21.17 1.34
CA LEU A 16 -7.87 -19.82 1.72
C LEU A 16 -6.67 -18.87 1.88
N PHE A 17 -5.60 -19.35 2.53
CA PHE A 17 -4.38 -18.58 2.67
C PHE A 17 -3.75 -18.25 1.30
N VAL A 18 -3.61 -19.25 0.43
CA VAL A 18 -3.04 -19.08 -0.92
C VAL A 18 -3.86 -18.09 -1.75
N ALA A 19 -5.19 -18.19 -1.71
CA ALA A 19 -6.07 -17.28 -2.44
C ALA A 19 -5.95 -15.82 -1.92
N ALA A 20 -6.03 -15.63 -0.61
CA ALA A 20 -5.88 -14.30 -0.01
C ALA A 20 -4.47 -13.72 -0.26
N PHE A 21 -3.43 -14.55 -0.17
CA PHE A 21 -2.07 -14.15 -0.49
C PHE A 21 -1.90 -13.73 -1.95
N ALA A 22 -2.48 -14.47 -2.89
CA ALA A 22 -2.43 -14.13 -4.32
C ALA A 22 -3.08 -12.76 -4.60
N VAL A 23 -4.25 -12.50 -3.97
CA VAL A 23 -4.92 -11.19 -4.10
C VAL A 23 -4.07 -10.09 -3.47
N ALA A 24 -3.53 -10.30 -2.26
CA ALA A 24 -2.64 -9.34 -1.60
C ALA A 24 -1.38 -9.06 -2.42
N LEU A 25 -0.80 -10.09 -3.04
CA LEU A 25 0.39 -9.95 -3.87
C LEU A 25 0.13 -9.11 -5.12
N VAL A 26 -0.88 -9.45 -5.93
CA VAL A 26 -1.13 -8.73 -7.18
C VAL A 26 -1.61 -7.29 -6.92
N SER A 27 -2.41 -7.06 -5.88
CA SER A 27 -2.81 -5.71 -5.48
C SER A 27 -1.63 -4.92 -4.90
N GLY A 28 -0.79 -5.54 -4.07
CA GLY A 28 0.41 -4.91 -3.51
C GLY A 28 1.45 -4.57 -4.59
N LEU A 29 1.64 -5.43 -5.59
CA LEU A 29 2.49 -5.11 -6.75
C LEU A 29 1.95 -3.91 -7.54
N ARG A 30 0.62 -3.81 -7.72
CA ARG A 30 0.03 -2.63 -8.38
C ARG A 30 0.29 -1.36 -7.57
N ILE A 31 0.12 -1.38 -6.24
CA ILE A 31 0.44 -0.25 -5.37
C ILE A 31 1.92 0.12 -5.49
N ALA A 32 2.81 -0.87 -5.45
CA ALA A 32 4.25 -0.64 -5.57
C ALA A 32 4.67 -0.07 -6.93
N ALA A 33 3.92 -0.32 -8.01
CA ALA A 33 4.20 0.21 -9.34
C ALA A 33 4.08 1.73 -9.45
N GLU A 34 3.48 2.39 -8.46
CA GLU A 34 3.38 3.85 -8.40
C GLU A 34 4.65 4.52 -7.92
N THR A 35 5.51 3.78 -7.21
CA THR A 35 6.82 4.28 -6.80
C THR A 35 7.71 4.44 -8.05
N PRO A 36 8.34 5.61 -8.26
CA PRO A 36 9.11 5.90 -9.48
C PRO A 36 10.16 4.85 -9.84
N GLU A 37 10.84 4.28 -8.86
CA GLU A 37 11.89 3.27 -9.03
C GLU A 37 11.36 1.88 -9.39
N ARG A 38 10.03 1.67 -9.31
CA ARG A 38 9.37 0.37 -9.47
C ARG A 38 8.42 0.32 -10.65
N THR A 39 8.45 1.30 -11.54
CA THR A 39 7.59 1.38 -12.73
C THR A 39 7.72 0.17 -13.66
N TRP A 40 8.83 -0.58 -13.58
CA TRP A 40 9.03 -1.84 -14.30
C TRP A 40 7.94 -2.89 -14.02
N ILE A 41 7.25 -2.81 -12.84
CA ILE A 41 6.15 -3.70 -12.49
C ILE A 41 4.99 -3.57 -13.50
N ASN A 42 4.87 -2.43 -14.17
CA ASN A 42 3.85 -2.19 -15.20
C ASN A 42 3.97 -3.13 -16.41
N LEU A 43 5.11 -3.82 -16.59
CA LEU A 43 5.22 -4.92 -17.54
C LEU A 43 4.24 -6.06 -17.26
N LEU A 44 3.73 -6.15 -16.01
CA LEU A 44 2.75 -7.14 -15.57
C LEU A 44 1.31 -6.61 -15.63
N ASP A 45 1.06 -5.48 -16.29
CA ASP A 45 -0.23 -4.78 -16.29
C ASP A 45 -1.43 -5.66 -16.72
N VAL A 46 -1.19 -6.67 -17.53
CA VAL A 46 -2.21 -7.65 -17.96
C VAL A 46 -2.84 -8.41 -16.80
N VAL A 47 -2.08 -8.68 -15.73
CA VAL A 47 -2.51 -9.48 -14.59
C VAL A 47 -2.78 -8.64 -13.34
N LEU A 48 -2.35 -7.39 -13.33
CA LEU A 48 -2.52 -6.51 -12.16
C LEU A 48 -3.92 -5.89 -12.14
N PRO A 49 -4.54 -5.72 -10.96
CA PRO A 49 -5.85 -5.08 -10.84
C PRO A 49 -5.76 -3.61 -11.24
N ARG A 50 -6.87 -3.07 -11.80
CA ARG A 50 -6.96 -1.69 -12.29
C ARG A 50 -7.91 -0.81 -11.49
N ALA A 51 -8.78 -1.42 -10.70
CA ALA A 51 -9.74 -0.71 -9.85
C ALA A 51 -9.79 -1.32 -8.46
N SER A 52 -10.16 -0.51 -7.49
CA SER A 52 -10.33 -0.93 -6.08
C SER A 52 -9.09 -1.60 -5.48
N VAL A 53 -7.90 -1.15 -5.90
CA VAL A 53 -6.63 -1.82 -5.59
C VAL A 53 -6.33 -1.80 -4.09
N TRP A 54 -6.51 -0.64 -3.46
CA TRP A 54 -6.32 -0.48 -2.02
C TRP A 54 -7.33 -1.29 -1.21
N THR A 55 -8.62 -1.24 -1.61
CA THR A 55 -9.67 -2.04 -0.99
C THR A 55 -9.38 -3.53 -1.07
N LEU A 56 -8.97 -4.02 -2.25
CA LEU A 56 -8.60 -5.42 -2.45
C LEU A 56 -7.41 -5.82 -1.56
N HIS A 57 -6.39 -4.95 -1.49
CA HIS A 57 -5.20 -5.22 -0.68
C HIS A 57 -5.54 -5.28 0.82
N MET A 58 -6.32 -4.33 1.32
CA MET A 58 -6.75 -4.30 2.72
C MET A 58 -7.66 -5.47 3.07
N GLN A 59 -8.64 -5.80 2.24
CA GLN A 59 -9.51 -6.96 2.44
C GLN A 59 -8.71 -8.26 2.45
N ALA A 60 -7.78 -8.43 1.51
CA ALA A 60 -6.90 -9.59 1.49
C ALA A 60 -6.03 -9.69 2.75
N ALA A 61 -5.50 -8.56 3.24
CA ALA A 61 -4.73 -8.51 4.49
C ALA A 61 -5.58 -8.94 5.71
N VAL A 62 -6.82 -8.46 5.84
CA VAL A 62 -7.75 -8.88 6.90
C VAL A 62 -8.01 -10.39 6.83
N VAL A 63 -8.26 -10.92 5.63
CA VAL A 63 -8.46 -12.36 5.43
C VAL A 63 -7.19 -13.15 5.78
N LEU A 64 -6.00 -12.66 5.39
CA LEU A 64 -4.73 -13.29 5.75
C LEU A 64 -4.52 -13.37 7.26
N VAL A 65 -4.79 -12.28 8.00
CA VAL A 65 -4.71 -12.28 9.47
C VAL A 65 -5.71 -13.27 10.06
N ALA A 66 -6.96 -13.24 9.60
CA ALA A 66 -8.01 -14.16 10.06
C ALA A 66 -7.64 -15.62 9.83
N VAL A 67 -7.19 -15.96 8.63
CA VAL A 67 -6.78 -17.31 8.26
C VAL A 67 -5.52 -17.73 9.03
N ALA A 68 -4.55 -16.84 9.22
CA ALA A 68 -3.35 -17.13 10.00
C ALA A 68 -3.69 -17.46 11.46
N LEU A 69 -4.55 -16.67 12.10
CA LEU A 69 -5.04 -16.94 13.45
C LEU A 69 -5.78 -18.27 13.52
N GLY A 70 -6.71 -18.50 12.58
CA GLY A 70 -7.41 -19.76 12.46
C GLY A 70 -6.46 -20.95 12.28
N TYR A 71 -5.44 -20.79 11.45
CA TYR A 71 -4.44 -21.83 11.19
C TYR A 71 -3.63 -22.16 12.44
N VAL A 72 -3.20 -21.17 13.20
CA VAL A 72 -2.49 -21.38 14.48
C VAL A 72 -3.37 -22.15 15.46
N VAL A 73 -4.61 -21.71 15.65
CA VAL A 73 -5.57 -22.40 16.55
C VAL A 73 -5.83 -23.83 16.08
N TYR A 74 -6.01 -24.03 14.77
CA TYR A 74 -6.20 -25.36 14.19
C TYR A 74 -5.00 -26.28 14.45
N LEU A 75 -3.77 -25.82 14.20
CA LEU A 75 -2.55 -26.59 14.44
C LEU A 75 -2.39 -27.00 15.90
N VAL A 76 -2.71 -26.08 16.83
CA VAL A 76 -2.63 -26.37 18.26
C VAL A 76 -3.70 -27.38 18.69
N ARG A 77 -4.97 -27.14 18.31
CA ARG A 77 -6.10 -28.00 18.71
C ARG A 77 -6.07 -29.38 18.07
N SER A 78 -5.56 -29.51 16.85
CA SER A 78 -5.41 -30.79 16.15
C SER A 78 -4.13 -31.55 16.53
N GLY A 79 -3.24 -30.96 17.35
CA GLY A 79 -1.95 -31.57 17.70
C GLY A 79 -0.92 -31.59 16.57
N LEU A 80 -1.20 -30.91 15.45
CA LEU A 80 -0.32 -30.86 14.28
C LEU A 80 0.87 -29.91 14.45
N VAL A 81 0.91 -29.16 15.53
CA VAL A 81 2.03 -28.25 15.89
C VAL A 81 3.38 -28.93 15.87
N ARG A 82 3.41 -30.25 16.15
CA ARG A 82 4.64 -31.06 16.08
C ARG A 82 5.29 -31.06 14.70
N ARG A 83 4.52 -30.79 13.63
CA ARG A 83 5.03 -30.76 12.24
C ARG A 83 5.95 -29.56 11.99
N VAL A 84 5.69 -28.44 12.66
CA VAL A 84 6.43 -27.18 12.49
C VAL A 84 7.35 -26.85 13.67
N LYS A 85 7.34 -27.66 14.74
CA LYS A 85 8.16 -27.43 15.94
C LYS A 85 9.64 -27.42 15.57
N LEU A 86 10.35 -26.37 15.97
CA LEU A 86 11.81 -26.23 15.84
C LEU A 86 12.43 -26.59 17.20
N ASP A 87 12.91 -27.82 17.35
CA ASP A 87 13.56 -28.32 18.54
C ASP A 87 15.07 -28.55 18.32
N LYS A 88 15.82 -28.75 19.41
CA LYS A 88 17.27 -28.95 19.36
C LYS A 88 17.68 -30.11 18.44
N VAL A 89 16.85 -31.15 18.34
CA VAL A 89 17.12 -32.32 17.51
C VAL A 89 17.03 -31.95 16.03
N ARG A 90 16.00 -31.20 15.64
CA ARG A 90 15.88 -30.71 14.27
C ARG A 90 16.96 -29.69 13.90
N LEU A 91 17.35 -28.80 14.82
CA LEU A 91 18.45 -27.85 14.57
C LEU A 91 19.78 -28.58 14.34
N ARG A 92 20.07 -29.64 15.15
CA ARG A 92 21.25 -30.49 14.91
C ARG A 92 21.18 -31.20 13.54
N GLY A 93 19.98 -31.49 13.05
CA GLY A 93 19.76 -32.04 11.72
C GLY A 93 20.31 -31.19 10.58
N LEU A 94 20.52 -29.88 10.75
CA LEU A 94 21.15 -28.99 9.75
C LEU A 94 22.57 -29.45 9.39
N PHE A 95 23.29 -29.98 10.37
CA PHE A 95 24.63 -30.52 10.19
C PHE A 95 24.62 -32.01 9.81
N GLY A 96 23.44 -32.63 9.72
CA GLY A 96 23.24 -34.00 9.30
C GLY A 96 23.35 -34.20 7.79
N ARG A 97 23.17 -35.47 7.36
CA ARG A 97 23.19 -35.84 5.93
C ARG A 97 21.82 -36.36 5.47
N GLY A 98 21.54 -36.17 4.17
CA GLY A 98 20.35 -36.74 3.53
C GLY A 98 19.02 -36.16 4.07
N GLN A 99 18.08 -37.02 4.44
CA GLN A 99 16.72 -36.64 4.83
C GLN A 99 16.65 -35.84 6.15
N SER A 100 17.59 -36.06 7.07
CA SER A 100 17.65 -35.31 8.32
C SER A 100 17.92 -33.83 8.06
N ARG A 101 18.90 -33.53 7.19
CA ARG A 101 19.21 -32.16 6.76
C ARG A 101 18.06 -31.52 6.02
N LEU A 102 17.42 -32.26 5.08
CA LEU A 102 16.28 -31.74 4.35
C LEU A 102 15.10 -31.38 5.28
N GLY A 103 14.79 -32.25 6.23
CA GLY A 103 13.74 -32.01 7.23
C GLY A 103 14.02 -30.79 8.12
N ALA A 104 15.29 -30.59 8.51
CA ALA A 104 15.71 -29.41 9.27
C ALA A 104 15.61 -28.11 8.46
N LEU A 105 16.06 -28.14 7.20
CA LEU A 105 15.94 -26.99 6.27
C LEU A 105 14.48 -26.62 6.01
N ILE A 106 13.60 -27.59 5.81
CA ILE A 106 12.17 -27.34 5.64
C ILE A 106 11.58 -26.68 6.90
N ALA A 107 11.92 -27.15 8.10
CA ALA A 107 11.43 -26.55 9.34
C ALA A 107 11.93 -25.10 9.50
N LEU A 108 13.21 -24.85 9.23
CA LEU A 108 13.79 -23.50 9.27
C LEU A 108 13.11 -22.57 8.26
N MET A 109 12.89 -23.04 7.03
CA MET A 109 12.20 -22.31 5.98
C MET A 109 10.77 -21.89 6.39
N TYR A 110 10.02 -22.78 7.07
CA TYR A 110 8.70 -22.43 7.61
C TYR A 110 8.79 -21.36 8.71
N TRP A 111 9.80 -21.39 9.55
CA TRP A 111 9.98 -20.37 10.57
C TRP A 111 10.36 -19.01 9.97
N ILE A 112 11.22 -18.98 8.95
CA ILE A 112 11.48 -17.76 8.19
C ILE A 112 10.18 -17.22 7.61
N PHE A 113 9.35 -18.07 7.00
CA PHE A 113 8.05 -17.70 6.48
C PHE A 113 7.14 -17.10 7.57
N PHE A 114 7.01 -17.74 8.74
CA PHE A 114 6.14 -17.24 9.81
C PHE A 114 6.59 -15.86 10.33
N VAL A 115 7.90 -15.69 10.52
CA VAL A 115 8.46 -14.42 10.97
C VAL A 115 8.26 -13.33 9.91
N THR A 116 8.55 -13.64 8.64
CA THR A 116 8.38 -12.67 7.55
C THR A 116 6.91 -12.33 7.34
N MET A 117 5.99 -13.31 7.44
CA MET A 117 4.55 -13.05 7.34
C MET A 117 4.05 -12.16 8.49
N ALA A 118 4.48 -12.43 9.71
CA ALA A 118 4.15 -11.56 10.85
C ALA A 118 4.71 -10.14 10.64
N MET A 119 5.94 -10.02 10.15
CA MET A 119 6.54 -8.74 9.80
C MET A 119 5.74 -8.00 8.71
N LEU A 120 5.30 -8.70 7.65
CA LEU A 120 4.46 -8.11 6.59
C LEU A 120 3.12 -7.62 7.13
N LEU A 121 2.46 -8.39 7.99
CA LEU A 121 1.19 -7.99 8.59
C LEU A 121 1.36 -6.78 9.51
N VAL A 122 2.43 -6.74 10.32
CA VAL A 122 2.72 -5.60 11.20
C VAL A 122 3.10 -4.37 10.38
N SER A 123 4.03 -4.49 9.43
CA SER A 123 4.46 -3.36 8.61
C SER A 123 3.31 -2.81 7.74
N GLY A 124 2.47 -3.69 7.19
CA GLY A 124 1.26 -3.28 6.48
C GLY A 124 0.28 -2.51 7.38
N GLY A 125 0.10 -2.94 8.62
CA GLY A 125 -0.69 -2.21 9.62
C GLY A 125 -0.08 -0.84 9.97
N LEU A 126 1.24 -0.75 10.14
CA LEU A 126 1.93 0.51 10.41
C LEU A 126 1.76 1.50 9.25
N LEU A 127 1.90 1.04 8.01
CA LEU A 127 1.66 1.85 6.80
C LEU A 127 0.19 2.31 6.72
N TYR A 128 -0.75 1.41 7.01
CA TYR A 128 -2.17 1.73 6.98
C TYR A 128 -2.55 2.82 7.98
N PHE A 129 -2.01 2.77 9.19
CA PHE A 129 -2.26 3.77 10.23
C PHE A 129 -1.30 4.98 10.17
N GLY A 130 -0.36 5.02 9.22
CA GLY A 130 0.61 6.13 9.10
C GLY A 130 1.53 6.26 10.31
N LEU A 131 1.90 5.15 10.94
CA LEU A 131 2.79 5.11 12.08
C LEU A 131 4.23 4.88 11.64
N TYR A 132 5.18 5.61 12.23
CA TYR A 132 6.61 5.60 11.89
C TYR A 132 6.92 6.15 10.49
N SER A 133 8.22 6.08 10.10
CA SER A 133 8.67 6.45 8.77
C SER A 133 8.01 5.57 7.69
N GLY A 134 7.27 6.21 6.79
CA GLY A 134 6.59 5.52 5.71
C GLY A 134 7.57 4.85 4.76
N TYR A 135 8.70 5.49 4.47
CA TYR A 135 9.74 4.98 3.58
C TYR A 135 10.39 3.69 4.12
N ASP A 136 10.87 3.72 5.36
CA ASP A 136 11.56 2.56 5.96
C ASP A 136 10.61 1.37 6.12
N VAL A 137 9.39 1.63 6.57
CA VAL A 137 8.37 0.59 6.74
C VAL A 137 7.93 0.03 5.38
N ALA A 138 7.76 0.88 4.36
CA ALA A 138 7.45 0.44 3.00
C ALA A 138 8.57 -0.39 2.38
N MET A 139 9.84 -0.01 2.61
CA MET A 139 11.00 -0.78 2.17
C MET A 139 11.05 -2.16 2.86
N LEU A 140 10.81 -2.20 4.18
CA LEU A 140 10.74 -3.46 4.93
C LEU A 140 9.62 -4.37 4.39
N HIS A 141 8.44 -3.80 4.14
CA HIS A 141 7.30 -4.53 3.56
C HIS A 141 7.64 -5.06 2.16
N TRP A 142 8.28 -4.26 1.32
CA TRP A 142 8.73 -4.63 -0.01
C TRP A 142 9.74 -5.79 0.02
N VAL A 143 10.79 -5.68 0.83
CA VAL A 143 11.80 -6.75 0.99
C VAL A 143 11.14 -8.04 1.50
N GLY A 144 10.24 -7.93 2.48
CA GLY A 144 9.49 -9.06 3.00
C GLY A 144 8.68 -9.79 1.92
N THR A 145 8.09 -9.06 0.97
CA THR A 145 7.36 -9.65 -0.17
C THR A 145 8.27 -10.56 -1.00
N TRP A 146 9.50 -10.13 -1.29
CA TRP A 146 10.47 -10.95 -2.02
C TRP A 146 10.91 -12.20 -1.25
N VAL A 147 11.08 -12.08 0.06
CA VAL A 147 11.39 -13.24 0.92
C VAL A 147 10.24 -14.27 0.87
N ILE A 148 8.98 -13.82 0.90
CA ILE A 148 7.83 -14.73 0.77
C ILE A 148 7.75 -15.36 -0.63
N LEU A 149 8.03 -14.61 -1.69
CA LEU A 149 8.07 -15.17 -3.05
C LEU A 149 9.16 -16.26 -3.17
N ALA A 150 10.34 -16.00 -2.64
CA ALA A 150 11.41 -17.00 -2.57
C ALA A 150 10.98 -18.23 -1.76
N PHE A 151 10.28 -18.03 -0.63
CA PHE A 151 9.71 -19.13 0.15
C PHE A 151 8.72 -19.94 -0.69
N VAL A 152 7.81 -19.34 -1.44
CA VAL A 152 6.82 -20.08 -2.26
C VAL A 152 7.53 -21.01 -3.24
N VAL A 153 8.54 -20.51 -3.94
CA VAL A 153 9.34 -21.31 -4.88
C VAL A 153 10.05 -22.46 -4.16
N LEU A 154 10.75 -22.16 -3.06
CA LEU A 154 11.47 -23.15 -2.27
C LEU A 154 10.51 -24.17 -1.63
N HIS A 155 9.32 -23.73 -1.20
CA HIS A 155 8.29 -24.61 -0.65
C HIS A 155 7.86 -25.67 -1.67
N VAL A 156 7.53 -25.26 -2.89
CA VAL A 156 7.15 -26.20 -3.96
C VAL A 156 8.30 -27.14 -4.29
N LEU A 157 9.51 -26.61 -4.46
CA LEU A 157 10.71 -27.42 -4.78
C LEU A 157 11.04 -28.44 -3.69
N THR A 158 10.98 -28.04 -2.42
CA THR A 158 11.27 -28.94 -1.28
C THR A 158 10.19 -30.00 -1.12
N GLN A 159 8.91 -29.69 -1.36
CA GLN A 159 7.84 -30.70 -1.38
C GLN A 159 8.06 -31.69 -2.51
N TYR A 160 8.42 -31.23 -3.71
CA TYR A 160 8.76 -32.10 -4.82
C TYR A 160 9.96 -33.01 -4.49
N LYS A 161 11.05 -32.44 -3.95
CA LYS A 161 12.24 -33.22 -3.55
C LYS A 161 11.95 -34.23 -2.45
N SER A 162 10.98 -33.95 -1.57
CA SER A 162 10.62 -34.85 -0.43
C SER A 162 9.81 -36.08 -0.83
N GLY A 163 9.17 -36.11 -2.00
CA GLY A 163 8.33 -37.23 -2.40
C GLY A 163 7.69 -37.12 -3.78
N GLY A 164 8.28 -36.32 -4.66
CA GLY A 164 7.86 -36.12 -6.04
C GLY A 164 6.44 -35.56 -6.18
N LEU A 165 5.83 -35.81 -7.32
CA LEU A 165 4.48 -35.36 -7.65
C LEU A 165 3.42 -35.87 -6.64
N SER A 166 3.62 -37.08 -6.07
CA SER A 166 2.71 -37.64 -5.06
C SER A 166 2.66 -36.78 -3.77
N GLN A 167 3.75 -36.15 -3.41
CA GLN A 167 3.82 -35.23 -2.25
C GLN A 167 3.18 -33.88 -2.57
N LEU A 168 3.38 -33.34 -3.75
CA LEU A 168 2.72 -32.11 -4.19
C LEU A 168 1.20 -32.27 -4.26
N LEU A 169 0.72 -33.36 -4.86
CA LEU A 169 -0.70 -33.64 -4.98
C LEU A 169 -1.38 -34.02 -3.66
N ARG A 170 -0.62 -34.20 -2.58
CA ARG A 170 -1.16 -34.52 -1.25
C ARG A 170 -2.17 -33.46 -0.76
N ILE A 171 -1.95 -32.20 -1.06
CA ILE A 171 -2.83 -31.09 -0.65
C ILE A 171 -4.20 -31.12 -1.34
N PHE A 172 -4.37 -31.93 -2.39
CA PHE A 172 -5.65 -32.15 -3.08
C PHE A 172 -6.32 -33.47 -2.68
N ARG A 173 -5.71 -34.25 -1.76
CA ARG A 173 -6.20 -35.56 -1.35
C ARG A 173 -6.64 -35.54 0.10
N PRO A 174 -7.95 -35.33 0.37
CA PRO A 174 -8.47 -35.18 1.71
C PRO A 174 -8.47 -36.50 2.51
N ALA A 175 -8.34 -36.36 3.83
CA ALA A 175 -8.55 -37.41 4.80
C ALA A 175 -9.15 -36.81 6.09
N PRO A 176 -9.91 -37.63 6.88
CA PRO A 176 -10.32 -37.18 8.20
C PRO A 176 -9.09 -36.96 9.11
N LEU A 177 -9.23 -36.11 10.10
CA LEU A 177 -8.21 -35.95 11.14
C LEU A 177 -8.02 -37.31 11.86
N PRO A 178 -6.77 -37.77 12.07
CA PRO A 178 -6.54 -38.90 12.91
C PRO A 178 -7.08 -38.60 14.31
N ALA A 179 -7.75 -39.59 14.91
CA ALA A 179 -8.21 -39.46 16.29
C ALA A 179 -7.01 -39.11 17.19
N PRO A 180 -7.15 -38.14 18.11
CA PRO A 180 -6.10 -37.85 19.06
C PRO A 180 -5.77 -39.12 19.84
N PRO A 181 -4.48 -39.40 20.12
CA PRO A 181 -4.13 -40.57 20.93
C PRO A 181 -4.89 -40.48 22.25
N PRO A 182 -5.45 -41.56 22.75
CA PRO A 182 -6.16 -41.56 24.01
C PRO A 182 -5.24 -40.96 25.07
N ARG A 183 -5.75 -39.96 25.79
CA ARG A 183 -5.04 -39.46 26.97
C ARG A 183 -5.14 -40.52 28.01
N LEU A 184 -4.10 -41.32 28.15
CA LEU A 184 -3.95 -42.27 29.24
C LEU A 184 -3.93 -41.45 30.54
N ASP A 185 -4.83 -41.74 31.44
CA ASP A 185 -4.74 -41.25 32.82
C ASP A 185 -3.43 -41.76 33.43
N ALA A 186 -2.86 -41.04 34.39
CA ALA A 186 -1.62 -41.48 35.05
C ALA A 186 -1.75 -42.91 35.61
N ILE A 187 -2.95 -43.29 36.07
CA ILE A 187 -3.25 -44.64 36.57
C ILE A 187 -3.26 -45.67 35.43
N GLU A 188 -3.84 -45.32 34.25
CA GLU A 188 -3.80 -46.21 33.08
C GLU A 188 -2.38 -46.36 32.51
N LEU A 189 -1.58 -45.26 32.55
CA LEU A 189 -0.17 -45.34 32.15
C LEU A 189 0.65 -46.21 33.06
N LEU A 190 0.44 -46.10 34.38
CA LEU A 190 1.10 -46.97 35.38
C LEU A 190 0.64 -48.41 35.23
N GLY A 191 -0.64 -48.65 34.94
CA GLY A 191 -1.16 -50.00 34.65
C GLY A 191 -0.51 -50.64 33.41
N LEU A 192 -0.39 -49.87 32.31
CA LEU A 192 0.28 -50.33 31.08
C LEU A 192 1.78 -50.56 31.29
N LEU A 193 2.44 -49.70 32.07
CA LEU A 193 3.85 -49.87 32.40
C LEU A 193 4.06 -51.11 33.30
N ALA A 194 3.17 -51.38 34.26
CA ALA A 194 3.20 -52.58 35.10
C ALA A 194 2.97 -53.85 34.26
N GLU A 195 2.02 -53.79 33.31
CA GLU A 195 1.77 -54.92 32.39
C GLU A 195 2.93 -55.15 31.44
N GLN A 196 3.59 -54.11 30.93
CA GLN A 196 4.80 -54.24 30.13
C GLN A 196 5.98 -54.81 30.93
N SER A 197 6.15 -54.41 32.18
CA SER A 197 7.18 -54.94 33.06
C SER A 197 6.91 -56.40 33.41
N ALA A 198 5.66 -56.76 33.66
CA ALA A 198 5.27 -58.17 33.89
C ALA A 198 5.51 -59.05 32.67
N ARG A 199 5.21 -58.56 31.46
CA ARG A 199 5.53 -59.28 30.21
C ARG A 199 7.03 -59.41 29.95
N ARG A 200 7.85 -58.43 30.33
CA ARG A 200 9.32 -58.54 30.29
C ARG A 200 9.86 -59.54 31.31
N GLY A 201 9.33 -59.49 32.53
CA GLY A 201 9.70 -60.47 33.56
C GLY A 201 9.33 -61.94 33.21
N GLN A 202 8.24 -62.13 32.43
CA GLN A 202 7.90 -63.46 31.91
C GLN A 202 8.78 -63.89 30.74
N SER A 203 9.38 -62.99 29.96
CA SER A 203 10.31 -63.34 28.90
C SER A 203 11.74 -63.62 29.39
N GLU A 204 12.09 -63.17 30.60
CA GLU A 204 13.39 -63.47 31.24
C GLU A 204 13.39 -64.73 32.07
N SER A 205 12.23 -65.39 32.30
CA SER A 205 12.15 -66.69 33.05
C SER A 205 12.16 -67.91 32.16
N PHE A 206 12.53 -67.84 30.91
CA PHE A 206 12.65 -68.90 29.93
C PHE A 206 14.12 -69.23 29.53
N ASP A 207 15.07 -69.12 30.48
CA ASP A 207 16.39 -69.69 30.35
C ASP A 207 16.47 -70.93 31.28
N GLU A 208 15.75 -72.00 30.95
CA GLU A 208 15.98 -73.30 31.46
C GLU A 208 16.68 -74.17 30.38
N PRO A 209 17.75 -74.89 30.69
CA PRO A 209 18.58 -75.58 29.68
C PRO A 209 17.82 -76.72 29.00
N LEU A 210 17.92 -76.73 27.68
CA LEU A 210 17.36 -77.76 26.80
C LEU A 210 17.93 -79.20 27.18
N PRO A 211 17.08 -80.18 27.40
CA PRO A 211 17.54 -81.55 27.40
C PRO A 211 17.79 -82.06 25.98
N GLU A 212 18.90 -82.82 25.85
CA GLU A 212 19.36 -83.38 24.60
C GLU A 212 18.31 -84.26 23.92
N ALA A 213 18.22 -84.19 22.61
CA ALA A 213 17.35 -84.93 21.74
C ALA A 213 17.89 -86.38 21.47
N PRO A 214 17.05 -87.37 21.50
CA PRO A 214 17.36 -88.62 20.79
C PRO A 214 16.77 -88.57 19.37
N SER A 215 17.64 -88.84 18.44
CA SER A 215 17.39 -89.09 17.03
C SER A 215 16.53 -90.33 16.79
N GLN A 216 15.42 -90.19 16.04
CA GLN A 216 14.93 -91.22 15.12
C GLN A 216 13.83 -90.72 14.15
N PRO A 217 13.53 -91.52 13.08
CA PRO A 217 13.35 -90.89 11.77
C PRO A 217 11.89 -90.82 11.28
N LEU A 218 11.73 -90.08 10.22
CA LEU A 218 10.52 -89.85 9.42
C LEU A 218 9.87 -91.13 8.90
N GLN A 219 8.55 -91.26 9.07
CA GLN A 219 7.68 -91.88 8.08
C GLN A 219 6.28 -91.27 8.04
N PRO A 220 5.61 -91.27 6.87
CA PRO A 220 4.38 -90.51 6.63
C PRO A 220 3.13 -91.42 6.69
N ARG A 221 2.00 -90.84 7.00
CA ARG A 221 0.65 -91.19 6.48
C ARG A 221 -0.45 -90.53 7.27
N ALA A 222 -1.28 -89.80 6.55
CA ALA A 222 -2.57 -90.15 5.99
C ALA A 222 -3.75 -90.07 6.98
N ASP A 223 -4.68 -89.18 6.64
CA ASP A 223 -6.13 -89.21 6.85
C ASP A 223 -6.69 -89.78 8.16
N ALA A 224 -7.32 -88.88 8.92
CA ALA A 224 -8.64 -89.23 9.43
C ALA A 224 -9.29 -88.11 10.27
N ARG A 225 -10.47 -87.76 9.82
CA ARG A 225 -11.64 -87.39 10.61
C ARG A 225 -11.60 -86.21 11.56
N ARG A 226 -12.35 -85.24 11.13
CA ARG A 226 -13.00 -84.25 12.01
C ARG A 226 -13.77 -84.90 13.14
N GLU A 227 -13.31 -84.68 14.36
CA GLU A 227 -14.15 -84.75 15.55
C GLU A 227 -14.34 -83.36 16.12
N ARG A 228 -15.62 -83.02 16.32
CA ARG A 228 -16.05 -81.75 16.96
C ARG A 228 -15.54 -81.76 18.41
N ALA A 229 -14.77 -80.74 18.76
CA ALA A 229 -14.51 -80.42 20.14
C ALA A 229 -15.79 -79.77 20.77
N PRO A 230 -16.04 -80.06 22.06
CA PRO A 230 -17.23 -79.50 22.74
C PRO A 230 -17.13 -78.03 22.89
N GLU A 231 -18.32 -77.39 22.70
CA GLU A 231 -18.59 -76.01 22.87
C GLU A 231 -18.23 -75.54 24.29
N ALA A 232 -17.22 -74.67 24.40
CA ALA A 232 -16.88 -74.09 25.69
C ALA A 232 -17.93 -73.02 26.04
N ASP A 233 -18.49 -73.08 27.22
CA ASP A 233 -19.43 -72.09 27.76
C ASP A 233 -18.94 -70.68 27.61
N PRO A 234 -19.78 -69.71 27.20
CA PRO A 234 -19.38 -68.32 27.05
C PRO A 234 -19.06 -67.74 28.45
N ALA A 235 -17.83 -67.23 28.55
CA ALA A 235 -17.40 -66.49 29.73
C ALA A 235 -18.42 -65.38 30.06
N PRO A 236 -18.72 -65.11 31.34
CA PRO A 236 -19.69 -64.10 31.74
C PRO A 236 -19.31 -62.74 31.18
N ARG A 237 -20.20 -62.16 30.34
CA ARG A 237 -20.09 -60.80 29.86
C ARG A 237 -19.93 -59.88 31.08
N ALA A 238 -18.76 -59.24 31.19
CA ALA A 238 -18.56 -58.12 32.10
C ALA A 238 -19.67 -57.11 31.88
N GLY A 239 -20.50 -56.88 32.88
CA GLY A 239 -21.57 -55.86 32.84
C GLY A 239 -20.98 -54.51 32.48
N PRO A 240 -21.79 -53.63 31.89
CA PRO A 240 -21.34 -52.29 31.55
C PRO A 240 -20.86 -51.60 32.83
N GLY A 241 -19.56 -51.35 32.93
CA GLY A 241 -19.01 -50.55 34.01
C GLY A 241 -19.76 -49.23 34.12
N PRO A 242 -19.85 -48.65 35.32
CA PRO A 242 -20.61 -47.42 35.54
C PRO A 242 -20.21 -46.37 34.51
N ALA A 243 -21.20 -45.92 33.75
CA ALA A 243 -21.02 -44.88 32.78
C ALA A 243 -20.42 -43.66 33.48
N ARG A 244 -19.12 -43.43 33.36
CA ARG A 244 -18.50 -42.23 33.84
C ARG A 244 -19.19 -41.07 33.16
N SER A 245 -19.93 -40.25 33.91
CA SER A 245 -20.46 -38.98 33.53
C SER A 245 -19.32 -38.16 32.96
N ARG A 246 -19.14 -38.21 31.64
CA ARG A 246 -18.33 -37.22 30.95
C ARG A 246 -19.08 -35.91 31.11
N ASN A 247 -18.57 -35.02 31.95
CA ASN A 247 -18.90 -33.62 31.81
C ASN A 247 -18.70 -33.31 30.33
N PRO A 248 -19.73 -32.81 29.62
CA PRO A 248 -19.56 -32.36 28.28
C PRO A 248 -18.74 -31.08 28.33
N THR A 249 -17.43 -31.18 28.54
CA THR A 249 -16.55 -30.14 28.07
C THR A 249 -16.80 -30.11 26.59
N LEU A 250 -17.42 -29.06 26.10
CA LEU A 250 -17.52 -28.72 24.68
C LEU A 250 -16.07 -28.74 24.13
N GLN A 251 -15.60 -29.90 23.71
CA GLN A 251 -14.40 -29.99 22.89
C GLN A 251 -14.84 -29.51 21.52
N ALA A 252 -14.81 -28.18 21.32
CA ALA A 252 -15.05 -27.59 20.03
C ALA A 252 -14.13 -28.31 19.04
N ASN A 253 -14.72 -28.84 17.96
CA ASN A 253 -13.96 -29.38 16.84
C ASN A 253 -12.83 -28.40 16.52
N ALA A 254 -11.61 -28.89 16.29
CA ALA A 254 -10.45 -28.04 16.00
C ALA A 254 -10.71 -27.03 14.87
N PHE A 255 -11.52 -27.41 13.88
CA PHE A 255 -11.94 -26.53 12.78
C PHE A 255 -12.93 -25.46 13.23
N VAL A 256 -13.90 -25.78 14.08
CA VAL A 256 -14.85 -24.80 14.65
C VAL A 256 -14.11 -23.78 15.52
N ALA A 257 -13.15 -24.23 16.33
CA ALA A 257 -12.31 -23.32 17.12
C ALA A 257 -11.46 -22.40 16.22
N ALA A 258 -10.92 -22.93 15.13
CA ALA A 258 -10.18 -22.14 14.15
C ALA A 258 -11.05 -21.09 13.44
N ALA A 259 -12.25 -21.49 13.02
CA ALA A 259 -13.21 -20.58 12.39
C ALA A 259 -13.65 -19.47 13.36
N ALA A 260 -13.94 -19.82 14.62
CA ALA A 260 -14.26 -18.82 15.64
C ALA A 260 -13.11 -17.83 15.86
N ALA A 261 -11.87 -18.30 15.96
CA ALA A 261 -10.71 -17.43 16.11
C ALA A 261 -10.51 -16.52 14.89
N ALA A 262 -10.69 -17.05 13.67
CA ALA A 262 -10.59 -16.28 12.43
C ALA A 262 -11.65 -15.17 12.37
N ILE A 263 -12.91 -15.49 12.65
CA ILE A 263 -14.02 -14.53 12.67
C ILE A 263 -13.79 -13.47 13.74
N THR A 264 -13.42 -13.87 14.97
CA THR A 264 -13.14 -12.92 16.06
C THR A 264 -12.00 -11.98 15.70
N GLY A 265 -10.90 -12.50 15.11
CA GLY A 265 -9.78 -11.70 14.68
C GLY A 265 -10.15 -10.70 13.57
N ALA A 266 -10.89 -11.15 12.56
CA ALA A 266 -11.39 -10.27 11.50
C ALA A 266 -12.33 -9.19 12.05
N SER A 267 -13.29 -9.57 12.90
CA SER A 267 -14.23 -8.62 13.53
C SER A 267 -13.51 -7.60 14.39
N PHE A 268 -12.48 -8.01 15.13
CA PHE A 268 -11.66 -7.10 15.94
C PHE A 268 -10.93 -6.07 15.08
N ILE A 269 -10.32 -6.49 13.96
CA ILE A 269 -9.63 -5.57 13.03
C ILE A 269 -10.63 -4.57 12.44
N VAL A 270 -11.77 -5.05 11.94
CA VAL A 270 -12.80 -4.19 11.34
C VAL A 270 -13.36 -3.22 12.38
N ALA A 271 -13.64 -3.69 13.60
CA ALA A 271 -14.09 -2.82 14.68
C ALA A 271 -13.04 -1.76 15.04
N THR A 272 -11.76 -2.16 15.17
CA THR A 272 -10.67 -1.21 15.45
C THR A 272 -10.58 -0.15 14.37
N ASP A 273 -10.69 -0.52 13.10
CA ASP A 273 -10.69 0.43 11.99
C ASP A 273 -11.85 1.42 12.06
N GLN A 274 -13.05 0.94 12.40
CA GLN A 274 -14.24 1.80 12.58
C GLN A 274 -14.08 2.81 13.74
N PHE A 275 -13.41 2.41 14.82
CA PHE A 275 -13.18 3.31 15.97
C PHE A 275 -11.98 4.24 15.80
N ALA A 276 -10.99 3.83 15.02
CA ALA A 276 -9.76 4.58 14.80
C ALA A 276 -9.86 5.57 13.60
N VAL A 277 -11.01 6.22 13.43
CA VAL A 277 -11.21 7.21 12.37
C VAL A 277 -10.41 8.48 12.67
N ASP A 278 -9.58 8.92 11.72
CA ASP A 278 -8.89 10.19 11.79
C ASP A 278 -9.89 11.32 11.63
N ARG A 279 -9.91 12.26 12.58
CA ARG A 279 -10.90 13.34 12.63
C ARG A 279 -10.21 14.67 12.76
N LEU A 280 -10.59 15.61 11.89
CA LEU A 280 -10.21 17.00 11.97
C LEU A 280 -11.41 17.81 12.42
N ARG A 281 -11.32 18.41 13.60
CA ARG A 281 -12.34 19.33 14.10
C ARG A 281 -12.14 20.70 13.44
N VAL A 282 -13.17 21.21 12.76
CA VAL A 282 -13.26 22.57 12.26
C VAL A 282 -13.99 23.38 13.31
N GLN A 283 -13.22 24.09 14.13
CA GLN A 283 -13.74 24.75 15.32
C GLN A 283 -14.40 26.08 14.95
N ARG A 284 -15.54 26.39 15.57
CA ARG A 284 -16.18 27.67 15.36
C ARG A 284 -15.43 28.79 16.08
N ILE A 285 -15.16 29.88 15.35
CA ILE A 285 -14.56 31.12 15.90
C ILE A 285 -15.50 32.32 15.79
N SER A 286 -15.18 33.35 16.57
CA SER A 286 -15.85 34.66 16.44
C SER A 286 -15.42 35.39 15.17
N ALA A 287 -16.29 36.20 14.61
CA ALA A 287 -15.96 37.05 13.48
C ALA A 287 -14.81 38.04 13.76
N THR A 288 -14.51 38.31 15.03
CA THR A 288 -13.38 39.16 15.47
C THR A 288 -12.05 38.41 15.52
N ASP A 289 -12.06 37.06 15.47
CA ASP A 289 -10.89 36.21 15.61
C ASP A 289 -10.51 35.53 14.26
N VAL A 290 -11.00 36.07 13.14
CA VAL A 290 -10.67 35.56 11.79
C VAL A 290 -9.18 35.73 11.52
N PRO A 291 -8.48 34.67 11.04
CA PRO A 291 -7.06 34.75 10.74
C PRO A 291 -6.79 35.68 9.55
N THR A 292 -5.65 36.34 9.59
CA THR A 292 -5.10 37.09 8.47
C THR A 292 -4.36 36.13 7.54
N LEU A 293 -4.66 36.18 6.25
CA LEU A 293 -3.93 35.31 5.31
C LEU A 293 -2.57 35.95 4.98
N ASP A 294 -1.53 35.59 5.70
CA ASP A 294 -0.15 36.07 5.51
C ASP A 294 0.93 34.97 5.66
N GLY A 295 0.49 33.75 5.93
CA GLY A 295 1.37 32.59 6.16
C GLY A 295 2.01 32.58 7.56
N ASP A 296 1.56 33.44 8.48
CA ASP A 296 2.03 33.42 9.87
C ASP A 296 1.15 32.50 10.72
N THR A 297 1.80 31.58 11.40
CA THR A 297 1.14 30.61 12.29
C THR A 297 0.79 31.18 13.68
N SER A 298 1.14 32.43 13.94
CA SER A 298 1.03 33.05 15.27
C SER A 298 -0.36 33.64 15.56
N ASP A 299 -1.25 33.73 14.58
CA ASP A 299 -2.57 34.28 14.69
C ASP A 299 -3.36 33.70 15.86
N ARG A 300 -4.18 34.58 16.50
CA ARG A 300 -5.00 34.17 17.63
C ARG A 300 -5.96 33.03 17.29
N ALA A 301 -6.48 33.03 16.06
CA ALA A 301 -7.35 31.99 15.55
C ALA A 301 -6.76 30.57 15.71
N TRP A 302 -5.46 30.44 15.55
CA TRP A 302 -4.77 29.15 15.62
C TRP A 302 -4.37 28.73 17.04
N ARG A 303 -4.40 29.68 18.01
CA ARG A 303 -4.08 29.40 19.40
C ARG A 303 -5.24 28.65 20.03
N GLY A 304 -5.01 27.51 20.58
CA GLY A 304 -6.05 26.69 21.22
C GLY A 304 -6.77 25.71 20.30
N VAL A 305 -6.57 25.82 18.99
CA VAL A 305 -7.03 24.80 18.04
C VAL A 305 -6.10 23.58 18.10
N ARG A 306 -6.65 22.43 18.42
CA ARG A 306 -5.86 21.18 18.47
C ARG A 306 -5.37 20.83 17.07
N PRO A 307 -4.05 20.72 16.86
CA PRO A 307 -3.52 20.31 15.57
C PRO A 307 -3.80 18.82 15.32
N PHE A 308 -4.10 18.48 14.09
CA PHE A 308 -4.11 17.13 13.59
C PHE A 308 -2.83 16.91 12.77
N SER A 309 -2.05 15.88 13.08
CA SER A 309 -0.80 15.58 12.38
C SER A 309 -0.83 14.17 11.79
N LEU A 310 -0.36 14.04 10.57
CA LEU A 310 -0.22 12.76 9.87
C LEU A 310 1.09 12.72 9.09
N LEU A 311 1.60 11.51 8.89
CA LEU A 311 2.70 11.26 7.98
C LEU A 311 2.14 10.91 6.61
N THR A 312 2.63 11.59 5.57
CA THR A 312 2.37 11.25 4.17
C THR A 312 3.65 10.70 3.54
N GLY A 313 3.53 9.73 2.65
CA GLY A 313 4.67 9.07 2.04
C GLY A 313 4.44 8.70 0.57
N GLU A 314 5.37 7.94 0.02
CA GLU A 314 5.35 7.43 -1.36
C GLU A 314 5.41 8.53 -2.44
N GLY A 315 5.85 9.73 -2.08
CA GLY A 315 6.15 10.82 -3.00
C GLY A 315 7.52 10.66 -3.68
N GLY A 316 7.92 11.67 -4.43
CA GLY A 316 9.30 11.85 -4.88
C GLY A 316 9.98 12.93 -4.03
N ASN A 317 11.30 13.00 -4.12
CA ASN A 317 12.12 14.01 -3.46
C ASN A 317 12.01 13.98 -1.92
N PHE A 318 11.77 15.08 -1.22
CA PHE A 318 11.76 15.13 0.25
C PHE A 318 13.00 14.42 0.86
N ASP A 319 14.18 14.95 0.52
CA ASP A 319 15.48 14.39 0.93
C ASP A 319 15.67 12.91 0.53
N GLY A 320 15.07 12.49 -0.59
CA GLY A 320 15.13 11.13 -1.11
C GLY A 320 14.26 10.10 -0.39
N LYS A 321 13.48 10.52 0.60
CA LYS A 321 12.57 9.62 1.34
C LYS A 321 11.15 9.61 0.76
N GLY A 322 10.75 10.68 0.05
CA GLY A 322 9.43 10.81 -0.51
C GLY A 322 8.33 10.93 0.55
N GLU A 323 8.66 11.41 1.76
CA GLU A 323 7.72 11.52 2.87
C GLU A 323 7.85 12.85 3.59
N THR A 324 6.72 13.36 4.08
CA THR A 324 6.67 14.54 4.96
C THR A 324 5.55 14.43 5.99
N ARG A 325 5.73 15.10 7.11
CA ARG A 325 4.71 15.22 8.16
C ARG A 325 3.89 16.48 7.94
N ILE A 326 2.59 16.31 7.71
CA ILE A 326 1.65 17.39 7.55
C ILE A 326 0.90 17.61 8.87
N THR A 327 0.81 18.86 9.31
CA THR A 327 -0.03 19.26 10.45
C THR A 327 -1.11 20.21 9.96
N VAL A 328 -2.34 20.01 10.43
CA VAL A 328 -3.53 20.79 10.03
C VAL A 328 -4.20 21.38 11.26
N ARG A 329 -4.59 22.64 11.17
CA ARG A 329 -5.57 23.30 12.06
C ARG A 329 -6.69 23.82 11.20
N ALA A 330 -7.92 23.79 11.71
CA ALA A 330 -9.08 24.25 10.97
C ALA A 330 -10.08 24.98 11.88
N VAL A 331 -10.58 26.11 11.39
CA VAL A 331 -11.60 26.92 12.06
C VAL A 331 -12.63 27.41 11.03
N HIS A 332 -13.79 27.89 11.50
CA HIS A 332 -14.79 28.53 10.64
C HIS A 332 -15.53 29.67 11.37
N ASP A 333 -15.97 30.66 10.63
CA ASP A 333 -16.75 31.79 11.13
C ASP A 333 -18.28 31.65 10.88
N GLY A 334 -18.70 30.53 10.30
CA GLY A 334 -20.06 30.24 9.88
C GLY A 334 -20.35 30.53 8.41
N THR A 335 -19.44 31.20 7.70
CA THR A 335 -19.51 31.49 6.26
C THR A 335 -18.31 30.90 5.54
N PHE A 336 -17.14 31.08 6.10
CA PHE A 336 -15.87 30.61 5.57
C PHE A 336 -15.22 29.63 6.53
N ALA A 337 -14.57 28.61 5.97
CA ALA A 337 -13.59 27.79 6.65
C ALA A 337 -12.19 28.33 6.39
N TYR A 338 -11.34 28.20 7.39
CA TYR A 338 -9.94 28.56 7.36
C TYR A 338 -9.13 27.35 7.76
N PHE A 339 -8.09 27.05 7.00
CA PHE A 339 -7.17 25.96 7.27
C PHE A 339 -5.75 26.49 7.34
N LEU A 340 -4.99 25.98 8.30
CA LEU A 340 -3.55 26.16 8.38
C LEU A 340 -2.89 24.79 8.19
N PHE A 341 -2.21 24.64 7.08
CA PHE A 341 -1.38 23.47 6.78
C PHE A 341 0.08 23.82 7.01
N THR A 342 0.81 22.94 7.70
CA THR A 342 2.26 23.05 7.83
C THR A 342 2.89 21.70 7.49
N TRP A 343 3.98 21.71 6.72
CA TRP A 343 4.71 20.48 6.40
C TRP A 343 6.21 20.72 6.32
N GLU A 344 6.96 19.66 6.58
CA GLU A 344 8.42 19.64 6.49
C GLU A 344 8.82 19.63 5.01
N ASP A 345 9.70 20.55 4.64
CA ASP A 345 10.29 20.64 3.32
C ASP A 345 11.64 21.36 3.46
N SER A 346 12.72 20.64 3.22
CA SER A 346 14.07 21.15 3.43
C SER A 346 14.46 22.25 2.44
N THR A 347 13.78 22.31 1.30
CA THR A 347 14.00 23.26 0.22
C THR A 347 12.78 24.15 0.00
N ARG A 348 13.02 25.36 -0.46
CA ARG A 348 11.97 26.26 -0.98
C ARG A 348 12.09 26.25 -2.49
N SER A 349 11.30 25.44 -3.19
CA SER A 349 11.45 25.28 -4.63
C SER A 349 10.43 26.13 -5.38
N LEU A 350 10.91 27.08 -6.18
CA LEU A 350 10.11 28.02 -6.95
C LEU A 350 10.28 27.87 -8.47
N LYS A 351 11.24 27.06 -8.89
CA LYS A 351 11.55 26.85 -10.31
C LYS A 351 10.40 26.08 -10.99
N HIS A 352 9.70 26.71 -11.91
CA HIS A 352 8.72 26.04 -12.75
C HIS A 352 9.16 26.13 -14.20
N LEU A 353 9.78 25.07 -14.71
CA LEU A 353 10.21 24.92 -16.10
C LEU A 353 10.94 26.17 -16.64
N PRO A 354 12.07 26.58 -16.03
CA PRO A 354 12.82 27.75 -16.49
C PRO A 354 13.34 27.56 -17.92
N LEU A 355 13.56 28.67 -18.61
CA LEU A 355 14.17 28.65 -19.91
C LEU A 355 15.59 29.22 -19.83
N VAL A 356 16.53 28.59 -20.52
CA VAL A 356 17.91 29.05 -20.67
C VAL A 356 18.19 29.35 -22.14
N LYS A 357 18.84 30.49 -22.40
CA LYS A 357 19.30 30.85 -23.74
C LYS A 357 20.65 30.24 -24.01
N GLU A 358 20.73 29.36 -25.00
CA GLU A 358 21.95 28.75 -25.48
C GLU A 358 22.36 29.35 -26.86
N ALA A 359 23.49 28.89 -27.41
CA ALA A 359 23.99 29.41 -28.69
C ALA A 359 23.04 29.13 -29.86
N ASP A 360 22.30 28.04 -29.81
CA ASP A 360 21.34 27.59 -30.82
C ASP A 360 19.87 28.00 -30.52
N GLY A 361 19.62 28.73 -29.43
CA GLY A 361 18.31 29.25 -29.06
C GLY A 361 17.90 28.99 -27.61
N TRP A 362 16.61 29.01 -27.39
CA TRP A 362 16.06 28.79 -26.04
C TRP A 362 15.81 27.31 -25.75
N HIS A 363 16.20 26.89 -24.58
CA HIS A 363 16.00 25.54 -24.07
C HIS A 363 15.15 25.56 -22.81
N LEU A 364 14.18 24.66 -22.74
CA LEU A 364 13.40 24.41 -21.54
C LEU A 364 14.18 23.48 -20.60
N LEU A 365 14.43 23.93 -19.38
CA LEU A 365 15.03 23.08 -18.37
C LEU A 365 13.99 22.10 -17.84
N HIS A 366 14.27 20.83 -17.99
CA HIS A 366 13.38 19.76 -17.53
C HIS A 366 14.13 18.43 -17.40
N SER A 367 13.65 17.58 -16.49
CA SER A 367 14.13 16.20 -16.31
C SER A 367 13.15 15.16 -16.85
N GLY A 368 11.86 15.40 -16.71
CA GLY A 368 10.82 14.44 -17.08
C GLY A 368 9.55 15.07 -17.68
N PHE A 369 9.55 16.35 -17.96
CA PHE A 369 8.36 17.08 -18.45
C PHE A 369 7.72 16.43 -19.69
N ARG A 370 8.51 15.99 -20.65
CA ARG A 370 8.02 15.38 -21.90
C ARG A 370 7.25 14.08 -21.72
N ILE A 371 7.46 13.41 -20.60
CA ILE A 371 6.76 12.18 -20.24
C ILE A 371 5.75 12.40 -19.10
N GLY A 372 5.47 13.67 -18.76
CA GLY A 372 4.54 14.04 -17.70
C GLY A 372 5.04 13.71 -16.30
N ASP A 373 6.36 13.68 -16.09
CA ASP A 373 6.98 13.33 -14.80
C ASP A 373 8.17 14.25 -14.48
N GLU A 374 7.95 15.57 -14.56
CA GLU A 374 8.96 16.53 -14.14
C GLU A 374 9.20 16.43 -12.64
N HIS A 375 10.46 16.33 -12.24
CA HIS A 375 10.84 16.09 -10.84
C HIS A 375 12.14 16.79 -10.41
N GLN A 376 12.56 17.81 -11.18
CA GLN A 376 13.69 18.66 -10.86
C GLN A 376 13.33 20.14 -11.01
N TYR A 377 12.72 20.51 -12.12
CA TYR A 377 12.40 21.90 -12.44
C TYR A 377 10.91 22.14 -12.30
N ASN A 378 10.39 21.96 -11.10
CA ASN A 378 9.02 22.30 -10.75
C ASN A 378 8.98 23.10 -9.44
N GLU A 379 7.91 23.80 -9.21
CA GLU A 379 7.64 24.50 -7.96
C GLU A 379 7.07 23.56 -6.90
N ASP A 380 7.23 23.91 -5.62
CA ASP A 380 6.54 23.22 -4.53
C ASP A 380 5.04 23.41 -4.65
N LYS A 381 4.30 22.35 -4.32
CA LYS A 381 2.84 22.35 -4.40
C LYS A 381 2.22 21.62 -3.21
N PHE A 382 0.98 21.96 -2.95
CA PHE A 382 0.16 21.30 -1.95
C PHE A 382 -1.25 21.08 -2.50
N SER A 383 -1.79 19.88 -2.26
CA SER A 383 -3.16 19.57 -2.71
C SER A 383 -4.02 19.06 -1.57
N VAL A 384 -5.29 19.49 -1.61
CA VAL A 384 -6.36 19.01 -0.75
C VAL A 384 -7.41 18.38 -1.64
N LEU A 385 -7.85 17.16 -1.29
CA LEU A 385 -8.99 16.51 -1.93
C LEU A 385 -10.12 16.41 -0.92
N LEU A 386 -11.31 16.88 -1.30
CA LEU A 386 -12.52 16.72 -0.52
C LEU A 386 -13.50 15.79 -1.25
N THR A 387 -14.14 14.94 -0.46
CA THR A 387 -15.08 13.94 -1.01
C THR A 387 -16.23 13.72 -0.02
N THR A 388 -17.40 13.34 -0.53
CA THR A 388 -18.54 12.95 0.31
C THR A 388 -18.32 11.60 0.99
N SER A 389 -19.21 11.19 1.89
CA SER A 389 -19.06 9.96 2.69
C SER A 389 -18.90 8.67 1.87
N ASP A 390 -19.44 8.62 0.65
CA ASP A 390 -19.28 7.49 -0.27
C ASP A 390 -17.91 7.48 -0.98
N ALA A 391 -17.16 8.49 -0.78
CA ALA A 391 -15.97 8.86 -1.49
C ALA A 391 -14.69 8.19 -0.97
N THR A 392 -14.70 7.54 0.18
CA THR A 392 -13.62 6.63 0.56
C THR A 392 -13.45 5.53 -0.48
N LEU A 393 -14.56 5.07 -1.01
CA LEU A 393 -14.64 4.17 -2.15
C LEU A 393 -14.39 4.88 -3.49
N ALA A 394 -14.74 6.17 -3.62
CA ALA A 394 -14.52 6.94 -4.85
C ALA A 394 -13.04 7.24 -5.10
N GLY A 395 -12.27 7.59 -4.07
CA GLY A 395 -10.81 7.74 -4.19
C GLY A 395 -10.13 6.47 -4.69
N ASP A 396 -10.55 5.32 -4.18
CA ASP A 396 -10.08 4.00 -4.62
C ASP A 396 -10.59 3.65 -6.02
N ARG A 397 -11.82 4.04 -6.38
CA ARG A 397 -12.39 3.84 -7.73
C ARG A 397 -11.71 4.69 -8.80
N THR A 398 -11.13 5.82 -8.47
CA THR A 398 -10.40 6.66 -9.41
C THR A 398 -9.03 6.09 -9.76
N PHE A 399 -8.53 5.15 -8.98
CA PHE A 399 -7.21 4.59 -9.14
C PHE A 399 -7.20 3.46 -10.19
N HIS A 400 -6.43 3.64 -11.26
CA HIS A 400 -6.31 2.69 -12.37
C HIS A 400 -7.66 2.16 -12.93
N ALA A 401 -8.76 2.87 -12.66
CA ALA A 401 -10.05 2.51 -13.22
C ALA A 401 -10.06 2.79 -14.73
N GLY A 402 -10.53 1.86 -15.52
CA GLY A 402 -10.71 2.05 -16.96
C GLY A 402 -10.03 0.99 -17.84
N PRO A 403 -10.17 1.14 -19.16
CA PRO A 403 -9.57 0.23 -20.11
C PRO A 403 -8.03 0.25 -20.02
N PRO A 404 -7.35 -0.79 -20.54
CA PRO A 404 -5.91 -0.83 -20.60
C PRO A 404 -5.35 0.45 -21.24
N PRO A 405 -4.23 1.00 -20.72
CA PRO A 405 -3.50 2.03 -21.43
C PRO A 405 -3.14 1.52 -22.83
N VAL A 406 -2.99 2.47 -23.76
CA VAL A 406 -2.63 2.13 -25.15
C VAL A 406 -1.33 1.32 -25.14
N ALA A 407 -1.26 0.27 -25.95
CA ALA A 407 -0.12 -0.65 -26.02
C ALA A 407 1.23 0.04 -26.31
N SER A 408 1.20 1.22 -26.94
CA SER A 408 2.38 2.04 -27.26
C SER A 408 2.72 3.09 -26.18
N ALA A 409 1.92 3.20 -25.10
CA ALA A 409 2.23 4.15 -24.05
C ALA A 409 3.54 3.73 -23.35
N PRO A 410 4.42 4.69 -23.00
CA PRO A 410 5.61 4.39 -22.22
C PRO A 410 5.24 3.63 -20.94
N ALA A 411 6.07 2.67 -20.53
CA ALA A 411 5.84 1.87 -19.32
C ALA A 411 5.66 2.74 -18.07
N THR A 412 6.30 3.90 -18.03
CA THR A 412 6.15 4.92 -17.00
C THR A 412 4.74 5.54 -16.92
N MET A 413 3.99 5.53 -18.01
CA MET A 413 2.62 6.08 -18.07
C MET A 413 1.55 4.98 -17.98
N SER A 414 1.85 3.77 -18.39
CA SER A 414 0.89 2.67 -18.46
C SER A 414 0.35 2.21 -17.10
N GLY A 415 1.12 2.41 -16.04
CA GLY A 415 0.74 2.02 -14.68
C GLY A 415 0.08 3.12 -13.85
N ARG A 416 0.16 4.35 -14.31
CA ARG A 416 -0.44 5.51 -13.62
C ARG A 416 -1.85 5.69 -14.12
N GLY A 417 -2.81 5.01 -13.55
CA GLY A 417 -4.19 5.03 -14.00
C GLY A 417 -4.73 6.43 -14.26
N LEU A 418 -5.65 6.51 -15.19
CA LEU A 418 -6.40 7.72 -15.47
C LEU A 418 -7.47 7.85 -14.38
N HIS A 419 -7.29 8.81 -13.47
CA HIS A 419 -8.23 9.04 -12.38
C HIS A 419 -9.54 9.61 -12.91
N PHE A 420 -10.66 9.01 -12.53
CA PHE A 420 -12.00 9.50 -12.79
C PHE A 420 -13.00 8.94 -11.78
N THR A 421 -14.16 9.55 -11.67
CA THR A 421 -15.27 9.06 -10.86
C THR A 421 -16.33 8.39 -11.74
N ALA A 422 -17.09 7.47 -11.16
CA ALA A 422 -18.28 6.93 -11.83
C ALA A 422 -19.45 7.92 -11.77
N ASP A 423 -19.61 8.55 -10.60
CA ASP A 423 -20.68 9.51 -10.30
C ASP A 423 -20.12 10.62 -9.38
N GLY A 424 -20.59 11.85 -9.60
CA GLY A 424 -20.21 13.01 -8.81
C GLY A 424 -18.77 13.48 -9.02
N TYR A 425 -18.34 14.37 -8.17
CA TYR A 425 -17.04 15.01 -8.28
C TYR A 425 -16.25 14.86 -6.98
N VAL A 426 -14.93 14.76 -7.12
CA VAL A 426 -13.94 14.97 -6.07
C VAL A 426 -13.42 16.39 -6.25
N ASP A 427 -13.52 17.19 -5.23
CA ASP A 427 -13.05 18.56 -5.19
C ASP A 427 -11.55 18.58 -4.91
N VAL A 428 -10.76 19.31 -5.68
CA VAL A 428 -9.29 19.29 -5.67
C VAL A 428 -8.73 20.69 -5.63
N TRP A 429 -8.17 21.08 -4.50
CA TRP A 429 -7.47 22.36 -4.35
C TRP A 429 -5.98 22.17 -4.60
N GLN A 430 -5.39 23.05 -5.38
CA GLN A 430 -3.96 23.01 -5.69
C GLN A 430 -3.29 24.35 -5.39
N TRP A 431 -2.49 24.40 -4.34
CA TRP A 431 -1.55 25.48 -4.12
C TRP A 431 -0.26 25.20 -4.91
N LYS A 432 0.31 26.24 -5.51
CA LYS A 432 1.54 26.23 -6.30
C LYS A 432 2.37 27.45 -5.90
N ALA A 433 3.61 27.23 -5.46
CA ALA A 433 4.40 28.26 -4.80
C ALA A 433 4.69 29.48 -5.66
N THR A 434 4.94 29.30 -6.94
CA THR A 434 5.28 30.36 -7.91
C THR A 434 4.08 30.83 -8.72
N SER A 435 3.20 29.92 -9.10
CA SER A 435 2.05 30.22 -9.96
C SER A 435 0.95 30.97 -9.20
N GLY A 436 -0.16 30.35 -8.87
CA GLY A 436 -1.28 31.00 -8.17
C GLY A 436 -0.95 31.44 -6.74
N GLY A 437 -0.18 30.64 -6.00
CA GLY A 437 0.16 30.89 -4.60
C GLY A 437 0.88 32.22 -4.36
N ALA A 438 1.79 32.61 -5.25
CA ALA A 438 2.49 33.88 -5.16
C ALA A 438 1.56 35.11 -5.25
N SER A 439 0.37 34.93 -5.81
CA SER A 439 -0.67 35.97 -5.93
C SER A 439 -1.85 35.78 -4.96
N GLY A 440 -1.74 34.85 -4.05
CA GLY A 440 -2.72 34.61 -2.99
C GLY A 440 -3.92 33.75 -3.39
N TRP A 441 -3.73 32.86 -4.37
CA TRP A 441 -4.76 31.94 -4.85
C TRP A 441 -4.30 30.50 -4.85
N MET A 442 -5.18 29.58 -4.47
CA MET A 442 -5.10 28.17 -4.84
C MET A 442 -5.94 27.93 -6.10
N ASP A 443 -5.46 27.11 -6.99
CA ASP A 443 -6.18 26.68 -8.18
C ASP A 443 -7.26 25.67 -7.77
N ASP A 444 -8.50 25.92 -8.15
CA ASP A 444 -9.62 25.02 -7.91
C ASP A 444 -9.86 24.12 -9.12
N ALA A 445 -10.03 22.83 -8.86
CA ALA A 445 -10.17 21.77 -9.85
C ALA A 445 -11.02 20.63 -9.31
N HIS A 446 -11.39 19.70 -10.18
CA HIS A 446 -12.14 18.53 -9.80
C HIS A 446 -11.66 17.26 -10.51
N ILE A 447 -12.03 16.10 -9.94
CA ILE A 447 -12.01 14.82 -10.65
C ILE A 447 -13.46 14.38 -10.81
N GLY A 448 -13.89 14.26 -12.05
CA GLY A 448 -15.24 13.86 -12.43
C GLY A 448 -15.25 12.59 -13.29
N PRO A 449 -16.34 12.35 -14.02
CA PRO A 449 -16.42 11.30 -15.04
C PRO A 449 -15.32 11.43 -16.09
N PRO A 450 -14.98 10.35 -16.82
CA PRO A 450 -13.95 10.38 -17.86
C PRO A 450 -14.24 11.45 -18.91
N LEU A 451 -13.22 12.22 -19.27
CA LEU A 451 -13.29 13.26 -20.28
C LEU A 451 -12.97 12.70 -21.66
N ASP A 452 -13.50 13.35 -22.71
CA ASP A 452 -13.13 13.02 -24.07
C ASP A 452 -11.64 13.26 -24.32
N PRO A 453 -10.97 12.39 -25.09
CA PRO A 453 -9.59 12.58 -25.44
C PRO A 453 -9.43 13.86 -26.28
N THR A 454 -8.29 14.53 -26.11
CA THR A 454 -7.91 15.61 -27.04
C THR A 454 -7.73 15.06 -28.46
N PRO A 455 -7.79 15.88 -29.51
CA PRO A 455 -7.57 15.41 -30.88
C PRO A 455 -6.28 14.62 -31.07
N MET A 456 -5.21 15.03 -30.40
CA MET A 456 -3.91 14.33 -30.41
C MET A 456 -3.97 12.98 -29.71
N GLN A 457 -4.66 12.91 -28.56
CA GLN A 457 -4.88 11.65 -27.85
C GLN A 457 -5.79 10.72 -28.64
N ALA A 458 -6.84 11.24 -29.27
CA ALA A 458 -7.74 10.46 -30.12
C ALA A 458 -7.00 9.89 -31.34
N ALA A 459 -6.09 10.65 -31.96
CA ALA A 459 -5.25 10.17 -33.03
C ALA A 459 -4.34 9.00 -32.61
N ASN A 460 -3.97 8.92 -31.32
CA ASN A 460 -3.21 7.82 -30.73
C ASN A 460 -4.11 6.71 -30.11
N VAL A 461 -5.41 6.70 -30.44
CA VAL A 461 -6.36 5.70 -29.96
C VAL A 461 -6.47 5.66 -28.43
N VAL A 462 -6.37 6.81 -27.76
CA VAL A 462 -6.65 6.92 -26.33
C VAL A 462 -8.15 7.05 -26.11
N PRO A 463 -8.79 6.14 -25.36
CA PRO A 463 -10.28 6.12 -25.27
C PRO A 463 -10.84 7.26 -24.40
N TYR A 464 -10.06 7.82 -23.50
CA TYR A 464 -10.41 8.96 -22.64
C TYR A 464 -9.14 9.50 -21.94
N ARG A 465 -9.21 10.69 -21.38
CA ARG A 465 -8.09 11.38 -20.70
C ARG A 465 -8.18 11.44 -19.17
N GLY A 466 -9.05 10.65 -18.55
CA GLY A 466 -9.36 10.75 -17.13
C GLY A 466 -10.43 11.79 -16.84
N GLY A 467 -10.68 12.06 -15.58
CA GLY A 467 -11.72 12.99 -15.11
C GLY A 467 -11.17 14.26 -14.46
N PHE A 468 -9.84 14.42 -14.38
CA PHE A 468 -9.25 15.64 -13.82
C PHE A 468 -9.41 16.83 -14.78
N ALA A 469 -10.03 17.88 -14.28
CA ALA A 469 -10.16 19.14 -14.99
C ALA A 469 -10.12 20.33 -14.02
N PRO A 470 -9.60 21.48 -14.47
CA PRO A 470 -9.77 22.72 -13.73
C PRO A 470 -11.25 23.12 -13.70
N ASP A 471 -11.67 23.79 -12.65
CA ASP A 471 -12.99 24.35 -12.56
C ASP A 471 -13.20 25.51 -13.55
N PRO A 472 -14.45 25.85 -13.88
CA PRO A 472 -14.72 26.91 -14.83
C PRO A 472 -14.17 28.25 -14.35
N GLY A 473 -13.42 28.93 -15.22
CA GLY A 473 -12.85 30.26 -14.91
C GLY A 473 -11.47 30.45 -15.51
N THR A 474 -10.77 31.48 -15.05
CA THR A 474 -9.43 31.84 -15.51
C THR A 474 -8.45 31.89 -14.35
N THR A 475 -7.18 31.62 -14.65
CA THR A 475 -6.06 31.87 -13.73
C THR A 475 -5.33 33.15 -14.12
N ASN A 476 -4.56 33.70 -13.19
CA ASN A 476 -3.70 34.85 -13.44
C ASN A 476 -2.27 34.42 -13.81
N TYR A 477 -2.04 33.20 -14.16
CA TYR A 477 -0.73 32.71 -14.56
C TYR A 477 -0.83 31.81 -15.81
N LYS A 478 0.27 31.72 -16.53
CA LYS A 478 0.46 30.81 -17.66
C LYS A 478 1.93 30.46 -17.83
N ASP A 479 2.19 29.35 -18.50
CA ASP A 479 3.54 29.00 -18.91
C ASP A 479 4.11 30.04 -19.88
N ASN A 480 5.40 30.37 -19.73
CA ASN A 480 6.12 31.31 -20.60
C ASN A 480 6.67 30.64 -21.85
N PHE A 481 6.13 29.54 -22.27
CA PHE A 481 6.59 28.82 -23.45
C PHE A 481 5.43 28.21 -24.23
N SER A 482 5.67 27.93 -25.50
CA SER A 482 4.77 27.16 -26.35
C SER A 482 5.47 25.87 -26.80
N ILE A 483 4.73 24.78 -26.71
CA ILE A 483 5.21 23.47 -27.14
C ILE A 483 4.30 22.97 -28.26
N GLU A 484 4.87 22.69 -29.44
CA GLU A 484 4.16 22.03 -30.52
C GLU A 484 4.49 20.53 -30.56
N ALA A 485 3.49 19.75 -30.94
CA ALA A 485 3.70 18.35 -31.26
C ALA A 485 4.46 18.24 -32.58
N ASP A 486 5.65 17.67 -32.56
CA ASP A 486 6.39 17.33 -33.77
C ASP A 486 5.85 16.03 -34.36
N THR A 487 5.12 16.15 -35.46
CA THR A 487 4.52 15.01 -36.16
C THR A 487 5.43 14.46 -37.28
N SER A 488 6.61 15.03 -37.48
CA SER A 488 7.46 14.77 -38.66
C SER A 488 8.26 13.47 -38.62
N GLY A 489 8.14 12.64 -37.59
CA GLY A 489 9.00 11.45 -37.46
C GLY A 489 8.37 10.17 -36.93
N GLY A 490 7.04 10.03 -36.93
CA GLY A 490 6.38 8.81 -36.47
C GLY A 490 6.48 8.54 -34.95
N ALA A 491 7.38 9.21 -34.25
CA ALA A 491 7.44 9.27 -32.79
C ALA A 491 7.02 10.67 -32.35
N GLN A 492 6.01 10.74 -31.52
CA GLN A 492 5.47 12.00 -30.99
C GLN A 492 6.56 12.70 -30.15
N ARG A 493 7.19 13.70 -30.72
CA ARG A 493 8.16 14.57 -30.03
C ARG A 493 7.55 15.94 -29.82
N SER A 494 7.69 16.48 -28.63
CA SER A 494 7.35 17.87 -28.35
C SER A 494 8.55 18.77 -28.64
N ARG A 495 8.32 19.88 -29.33
CA ARG A 495 9.35 20.87 -29.66
C ARG A 495 8.99 22.19 -28.98
N LEU A 496 9.93 22.75 -28.22
CA LEU A 496 9.86 24.13 -27.78
C LEU A 496 10.04 25.04 -29.01
N ILE A 497 9.11 25.97 -29.22
CA ILE A 497 9.17 26.91 -30.37
C ILE A 497 9.92 28.17 -29.98
N ALA A 498 9.47 28.84 -28.91
CA ALA A 498 10.07 30.04 -28.34
C ALA A 498 9.44 30.34 -26.97
N PRO A 499 10.10 31.14 -26.12
CA PRO A 499 9.41 31.74 -24.99
C PRO A 499 8.30 32.66 -25.50
N LEU A 500 7.20 32.75 -24.79
CA LEU A 500 6.08 33.65 -25.15
C LEU A 500 6.44 35.11 -24.91
N ARG A 501 7.19 35.38 -23.86
CA ARG A 501 7.60 36.71 -23.43
C ARG A 501 9.05 36.73 -22.97
N LEU A 502 9.70 37.85 -23.22
CA LEU A 502 11.09 38.10 -22.83
C LEU A 502 11.15 39.23 -21.78
N PRO A 503 12.12 39.23 -20.87
CA PRO A 503 12.28 40.28 -19.89
C PRO A 503 12.55 41.63 -20.59
N LYS A 504 11.92 42.72 -20.12
CA LYS A 504 12.27 44.08 -20.52
C LYS A 504 13.69 44.43 -20.11
N LEU A 505 14.09 44.04 -18.92
CA LEU A 505 15.40 44.26 -18.33
C LEU A 505 15.90 42.94 -17.73
N VAL A 506 16.84 42.29 -18.40
CA VAL A 506 17.43 41.00 -17.97
C VAL A 506 17.97 41.09 -16.53
N ALA A 507 18.76 42.16 -16.24
CA ALA A 507 19.34 42.35 -14.90
C ALA A 507 18.29 42.44 -13.78
N ALA A 508 17.13 43.08 -14.05
CA ALA A 508 16.07 43.19 -13.06
C ALA A 508 15.39 41.80 -12.82
N THR A 509 15.17 41.06 -13.90
CA THR A 509 14.59 39.71 -13.79
C THR A 509 15.55 38.75 -13.05
N THR A 510 16.84 38.79 -13.37
CA THR A 510 17.86 37.98 -12.65
C THR A 510 17.92 38.37 -11.17
N ALA A 511 17.90 39.68 -10.87
CA ALA A 511 17.88 40.14 -9.47
C ALA A 511 16.61 39.68 -8.72
N ALA A 512 15.45 39.65 -9.39
CA ALA A 512 14.22 39.14 -8.80
C ALA A 512 14.26 37.62 -8.52
N MET A 513 14.93 36.85 -9.36
CA MET A 513 15.13 35.40 -9.13
C MET A 513 16.12 35.12 -7.98
N GLY A 514 16.91 36.13 -7.58
CA GLY A 514 17.95 35.95 -6.56
C GLY A 514 19.19 35.26 -7.11
N ALA A 515 19.83 34.42 -6.33
CA ALA A 515 20.90 33.56 -6.82
C ALA A 515 20.30 32.54 -7.82
N VAL A 516 20.71 32.62 -9.08
CA VAL A 516 20.26 31.67 -10.12
C VAL A 516 21.05 30.38 -9.94
N ASP A 517 20.58 29.52 -9.06
CA ASP A 517 21.09 28.18 -8.87
C ASP A 517 20.15 27.18 -9.59
N LEU A 518 20.68 26.42 -10.51
CA LEU A 518 19.94 25.46 -11.31
C LEU A 518 20.00 24.03 -10.75
N ASP A 519 20.68 23.82 -9.61
CA ASP A 519 20.56 22.56 -8.90
C ASP A 519 19.15 22.44 -8.29
N ALA A 520 18.48 21.36 -8.61
CA ALA A 520 17.12 21.10 -8.13
C ALA A 520 17.05 20.89 -6.61
N ASN A 521 18.14 20.39 -6.01
CA ASN A 521 18.21 20.13 -4.56
C ASN A 521 18.50 21.39 -3.74
N HIS A 522 18.73 22.52 -4.40
CA HIS A 522 18.96 23.81 -3.75
C HIS A 522 17.71 24.66 -3.85
N GLY A 523 17.18 25.03 -2.70
CA GLY A 523 16.03 25.94 -2.60
C GLY A 523 16.41 27.39 -2.93
N GLU A 524 15.43 28.17 -3.34
CA GLU A 524 15.61 29.58 -3.65
C GLU A 524 15.73 30.43 -2.38
N SER A 525 16.55 31.49 -2.48
CA SER A 525 16.77 32.45 -1.40
C SER A 525 15.49 33.15 -0.96
N ASP A 526 15.47 33.65 0.28
CA ASP A 526 14.34 34.44 0.75
C ASP A 526 14.13 35.69 -0.13
N GLY A 527 12.85 36.00 -0.42
CA GLY A 527 12.47 37.05 -1.32
C GLY A 527 12.63 36.77 -2.82
N ALA A 528 13.21 35.62 -3.21
CA ALA A 528 13.29 35.23 -4.62
C ALA A 528 11.91 35.01 -5.23
N ARG A 529 11.81 35.38 -6.53
CA ARG A 529 10.57 35.30 -7.32
C ARG A 529 10.87 34.72 -8.70
N TRP A 530 10.30 33.59 -9.02
CA TRP A 530 10.56 32.84 -10.27
C TRP A 530 9.41 32.96 -11.29
N PHE A 531 8.83 34.13 -11.40
CA PHE A 531 7.89 34.50 -12.46
C PHE A 531 8.17 35.92 -12.96
N MET A 532 7.71 36.26 -14.16
CA MET A 532 7.66 37.60 -14.68
C MET A 532 6.22 38.07 -14.75
N THR A 533 5.97 39.35 -14.45
CA THR A 533 4.69 39.94 -14.75
C THR A 533 4.63 40.39 -16.21
N GLU A 534 3.41 40.63 -16.70
CA GLU A 534 3.24 41.19 -18.05
C GLU A 534 3.88 42.58 -18.19
N GLN A 535 3.91 43.35 -17.12
CA GLN A 535 4.52 44.68 -17.08
C GLN A 535 6.05 44.62 -17.14
N GLU A 536 6.69 43.58 -16.63
CA GLU A 536 8.13 43.38 -16.63
C GLU A 536 8.66 42.74 -17.90
N SER A 537 7.78 42.26 -18.77
CA SER A 537 8.10 41.52 -19.95
C SER A 537 7.53 42.11 -21.24
N VAL A 538 8.07 41.73 -22.38
CA VAL A 538 7.56 42.07 -23.71
C VAL A 538 7.22 40.78 -24.46
N PRO A 539 6.28 40.77 -25.40
CA PRO A 539 6.09 39.66 -26.31
C PRO A 539 7.40 39.26 -27.00
N TYR A 540 7.59 37.98 -27.25
CA TYR A 540 8.77 37.52 -27.97
C TYR A 540 8.85 38.21 -29.36
N SER A 541 10.04 38.68 -29.67
CA SER A 541 10.41 39.09 -31.01
C SER A 541 11.90 38.84 -31.24
N ALA A 542 12.30 38.62 -32.49
CA ALA A 542 13.71 38.36 -32.85
C ALA A 542 14.62 39.54 -32.41
N ASP A 543 14.15 40.77 -32.53
CA ASP A 543 14.92 41.96 -32.13
C ASP A 543 15.09 42.07 -30.60
N ALA A 544 14.07 41.67 -29.84
CA ALA A 544 14.19 41.60 -28.38
C ALA A 544 15.10 40.45 -27.96
N ASP A 545 14.97 39.32 -28.62
CA ASP A 545 15.78 38.14 -28.36
C ASP A 545 17.26 38.36 -28.63
N ALA A 546 17.59 39.02 -29.75
CA ALA A 546 18.98 39.34 -30.12
C ALA A 546 19.75 40.17 -29.08
N ARG A 547 19.03 40.87 -28.20
CA ARG A 547 19.61 41.68 -27.10
C ARG A 547 19.90 40.91 -25.83
N ILE A 548 19.39 39.68 -25.73
CA ILE A 548 19.55 38.87 -24.56
C ILE A 548 20.82 38.01 -24.71
N PRO A 549 21.77 38.08 -23.79
CA PRO A 549 23.00 37.26 -23.86
C PRO A 549 22.72 35.77 -23.74
N THR A 550 23.55 34.96 -24.39
CA THR A 550 23.64 33.53 -24.15
C THR A 550 23.99 33.26 -22.70
N GLY A 551 23.43 32.21 -22.09
CA GLY A 551 23.55 31.88 -20.69
C GLY A 551 22.47 32.56 -19.79
N THR A 552 21.62 33.42 -20.37
CA THR A 552 20.51 34.04 -19.62
C THR A 552 19.46 32.99 -19.28
N VAL A 553 19.07 32.95 -18.00
CA VAL A 553 17.94 32.18 -17.50
C VAL A 553 16.75 33.09 -17.29
N ILE A 554 15.56 32.67 -17.69
CA ILE A 554 14.31 33.38 -17.45
C ILE A 554 13.25 32.45 -16.83
N PRO A 555 12.31 33.00 -16.05
CA PRO A 555 11.23 32.21 -15.46
C PRO A 555 10.33 31.55 -16.50
N GLY A 556 9.89 30.34 -16.22
CA GLY A 556 8.91 29.61 -17.03
C GLY A 556 7.46 30.03 -16.78
N VAL A 557 7.21 30.96 -15.87
CA VAL A 557 5.86 31.43 -15.50
C VAL A 557 5.70 32.92 -15.80
N ILE A 558 4.56 33.29 -16.41
CA ILE A 558 4.10 34.65 -16.55
C ILE A 558 2.86 34.85 -15.69
N VAL A 559 2.87 35.84 -14.84
CA VAL A 559 1.69 36.28 -14.07
C VAL A 559 1.04 37.45 -14.77
N ASN A 560 -0.23 37.30 -15.17
CA ASN A 560 -1.03 38.30 -15.83
C ASN A 560 -2.53 38.03 -15.63
N GLY A 561 -3.34 39.10 -15.53
CA GLY A 561 -4.78 38.98 -15.33
C GLY A 561 -5.16 38.67 -13.88
N GLU A 562 -6.32 38.06 -13.72
CA GLU A 562 -6.91 37.74 -12.42
C GLU A 562 -7.53 36.34 -12.44
N PHE A 563 -7.62 35.72 -11.26
CA PHE A 563 -8.45 34.54 -11.08
C PHE A 563 -9.93 34.92 -11.18
N SER A 564 -10.73 34.13 -11.86
CA SER A 564 -12.17 34.36 -12.01
C SER A 564 -12.95 33.03 -12.06
N GLY A 565 -14.28 33.14 -11.87
CA GLY A 565 -15.19 31.99 -11.84
C GLY A 565 -14.93 31.07 -10.65
N ASP A 566 -15.33 29.84 -10.76
CA ASP A 566 -15.18 28.81 -9.70
C ASP A 566 -13.70 28.56 -9.36
N ARG A 567 -12.78 28.81 -10.30
CA ARG A 567 -11.32 28.74 -10.03
C ARG A 567 -10.82 29.75 -9.01
N ALA A 568 -11.61 30.79 -8.72
CA ALA A 568 -11.27 31.87 -7.78
C ALA A 568 -11.89 31.70 -6.39
N ASP A 569 -12.33 30.51 -6.03
CA ASP A 569 -13.04 30.26 -4.78
C ASP A 569 -12.13 30.13 -3.56
N ILE A 570 -10.82 29.89 -3.78
CA ILE A 570 -9.88 29.60 -2.72
C ILE A 570 -8.79 30.64 -2.63
N ARG A 571 -8.80 31.40 -1.52
CA ARG A 571 -7.74 32.37 -1.18
C ARG A 571 -6.70 31.68 -0.27
N CYS A 572 -5.44 32.10 -0.45
CA CYS A 572 -4.37 31.57 0.38
C CYS A 572 -3.25 32.58 0.61
N ALA A 573 -2.42 32.27 1.62
CA ALA A 573 -1.10 32.84 1.78
C ALA A 573 -0.16 31.76 2.30
N ALA A 574 1.09 31.77 1.85
CA ALA A 574 2.06 30.78 2.26
C ALA A 574 3.42 31.43 2.59
N ARG A 575 4.10 30.83 3.56
CA ARG A 575 5.45 31.22 3.95
C ARG A 575 6.30 29.97 4.19
N TRP A 576 7.51 29.99 3.65
CA TRP A 576 8.50 29.00 3.97
C TRP A 576 9.49 29.58 5.00
N ALA A 577 9.78 28.85 6.05
CA ALA A 577 10.78 29.24 7.04
C ALA A 577 11.37 28.00 7.73
N SER A 578 12.69 27.99 7.84
CA SER A 578 13.42 26.96 8.63
C SER A 578 13.08 25.50 8.27
N GLY A 579 12.91 25.22 6.98
CA GLY A 579 12.60 23.85 6.51
C GLY A 579 11.13 23.48 6.62
N TYR A 580 10.23 24.46 6.71
CA TYR A 580 8.78 24.24 6.78
C TYR A 580 8.02 25.20 5.90
N TRP A 581 7.03 24.71 5.21
CA TRP A 581 5.98 25.52 4.65
C TRP A 581 4.85 25.69 5.66
N ALA A 582 4.28 26.91 5.71
CA ALA A 582 3.01 27.23 6.35
C ALA A 582 2.08 27.80 5.28
N LEU A 583 0.93 27.20 5.09
CA LEU A 583 -0.08 27.58 4.09
C LEU A 583 -1.41 27.83 4.79
N GLU A 584 -1.86 29.06 4.78
CA GLU A 584 -3.20 29.46 5.21
C GLU A 584 -4.15 29.51 4.03
N VAL A 585 -5.32 28.93 4.20
CA VAL A 585 -6.34 28.79 3.16
C VAL A 585 -7.68 29.26 3.68
N LYS A 586 -8.40 30.01 2.87
CA LYS A 586 -9.77 30.46 3.12
C LYS A 586 -10.68 30.05 1.98
N ARG A 587 -11.78 29.37 2.31
CA ARG A 587 -12.81 28.98 1.35
C ARG A 587 -14.19 29.09 1.97
N ARG A 588 -15.23 29.33 1.16
CA ARG A 588 -16.62 29.25 1.64
C ARG A 588 -16.94 27.87 2.15
N LEU A 589 -17.74 27.76 3.21
CA LEU A 589 -18.28 26.45 3.67
C LEU A 589 -19.11 25.79 2.56
N ASP A 590 -19.81 26.59 1.77
CA ASP A 590 -20.55 26.17 0.59
C ASP A 590 -20.36 27.25 -0.50
N SER A 591 -19.74 26.89 -1.60
CA SER A 591 -19.52 27.73 -2.77
C SER A 591 -20.72 27.72 -3.72
N SER A 592 -21.62 26.75 -3.59
CA SER A 592 -22.74 26.48 -4.50
C SER A 592 -22.31 26.02 -5.90
N SER A 593 -21.02 25.74 -6.13
CA SER A 593 -20.55 25.09 -7.36
C SER A 593 -20.89 23.60 -7.34
N LYS A 594 -21.24 23.05 -8.49
CA LYS A 594 -21.49 21.63 -8.64
C LYS A 594 -20.22 20.78 -8.59
N PHE A 595 -19.07 21.39 -8.79
CA PHE A 595 -17.78 20.72 -8.78
C PHE A 595 -17.17 20.62 -7.38
N ASP A 596 -17.67 21.47 -6.48
CA ASP A 596 -17.18 21.61 -5.12
C ASP A 596 -17.91 20.71 -4.13
N VAL A 597 -17.19 20.30 -3.12
CA VAL A 597 -17.74 19.59 -1.97
C VAL A 597 -17.94 20.59 -0.81
N PRO A 598 -19.19 20.82 -0.35
CA PRO A 598 -19.44 21.67 0.81
C PRO A 598 -18.71 21.15 2.05
N ILE A 599 -18.05 22.05 2.78
CA ILE A 599 -17.31 21.74 4.02
C ILE A 599 -18.29 21.54 5.16
N ARG A 600 -18.56 20.29 5.50
CA ARG A 600 -19.51 19.91 6.56
C ARG A 600 -19.06 18.62 7.27
N THR A 601 -19.65 18.34 8.39
CA THR A 601 -19.39 17.11 9.13
C THR A 601 -19.65 15.87 8.25
N GLY A 602 -18.68 14.95 8.26
CA GLY A 602 -18.71 13.70 7.48
C GLY A 602 -18.01 13.75 6.13
N VAL A 603 -17.61 14.94 5.65
CA VAL A 603 -16.75 15.06 4.47
C VAL A 603 -15.38 14.44 4.77
N SER A 604 -14.85 13.75 3.81
CA SER A 604 -13.51 13.15 3.87
C SER A 604 -12.49 14.04 3.16
N MET A 605 -11.35 14.27 3.81
CA MET A 605 -10.23 15.05 3.30
C MET A 605 -9.01 14.16 3.08
N ARG A 606 -8.29 14.36 1.99
CA ARG A 606 -6.95 13.84 1.75
C ARG A 606 -5.99 14.97 1.40
N LEU A 607 -4.73 14.78 1.78
CA LEU A 607 -3.68 15.78 1.65
C LEU A 607 -2.48 15.20 0.91
N ALA A 608 -1.83 16.04 0.12
CA ALA A 608 -0.62 15.68 -0.61
C ALA A 608 0.31 16.89 -0.72
N ALA A 609 1.59 16.68 -0.44
CA ALA A 609 2.65 17.64 -0.67
C ALA A 609 3.54 17.19 -1.84
N PHE A 610 4.08 18.16 -2.59
CA PHE A 610 4.95 17.94 -3.73
C PHE A 610 6.21 18.78 -3.51
N ASP A 611 7.33 18.16 -3.47
CA ASP A 611 8.63 18.79 -3.44
C ASP A 611 9.18 18.79 -4.88
N HIS A 612 9.33 19.98 -5.47
CA HIS A 612 9.77 20.30 -6.83
C HIS A 612 9.40 19.26 -7.91
N SER A 613 8.21 18.70 -7.82
CA SER A 613 7.75 17.65 -8.74
C SER A 613 6.39 17.93 -9.38
N GLN A 614 6.19 17.44 -10.62
CA GLN A 614 4.94 17.59 -11.33
C GLN A 614 3.84 16.71 -10.75
N ILE A 615 4.13 15.43 -10.50
CA ILE A 615 3.13 14.41 -10.14
C ILE A 615 3.56 13.51 -8.97
N ARG A 616 4.82 13.56 -8.54
CA ARG A 616 5.35 12.70 -7.47
C ARG A 616 5.01 13.28 -6.12
N HIS A 617 3.72 13.28 -5.78
CA HIS A 617 3.22 13.78 -4.49
C HIS A 617 3.25 12.73 -3.41
N THR A 618 3.35 13.17 -2.16
CA THR A 618 3.11 12.32 -1.00
C THR A 618 1.64 11.99 -0.86
N ARG A 619 1.31 10.92 -0.16
CA ARG A 619 -0.06 10.48 0.09
C ARG A 619 -0.22 9.76 1.42
N HIS A 620 -1.46 9.62 1.86
CA HIS A 620 -1.83 8.79 3.00
C HIS A 620 -3.05 7.93 2.66
N VAL A 621 -3.14 6.76 3.31
CA VAL A 621 -4.16 5.75 2.96
C VAL A 621 -5.52 6.13 3.52
N ARG A 622 -5.58 6.47 4.83
CA ARG A 622 -6.83 6.71 5.54
C ARG A 622 -7.29 8.17 5.35
N PRO A 623 -8.54 8.40 4.94
CA PRO A 623 -9.06 9.75 4.85
C PRO A 623 -9.23 10.37 6.24
N ILE A 624 -9.09 11.68 6.32
CA ILE A 624 -9.40 12.50 7.49
C ILE A 624 -10.89 12.88 7.40
N ARG A 625 -11.68 12.61 8.43
CA ARG A 625 -13.07 13.05 8.47
C ARG A 625 -13.20 14.42 9.13
N LEU A 626 -13.90 15.35 8.46
CA LEU A 626 -14.20 16.65 9.03
C LEU A 626 -15.32 16.54 10.06
N GLU A 627 -15.16 17.21 11.19
CA GLU A 627 -16.18 17.46 12.21
C GLU A 627 -16.34 18.99 12.35
N VAL A 628 -17.36 19.54 11.71
CA VAL A 628 -17.64 20.98 11.73
C VAL A 628 -18.56 21.29 12.89
N GLU A 629 -18.18 22.25 13.77
CA GLU A 629 -18.93 22.69 14.95
C GLU A 629 -20.12 23.59 14.62
#